data_d5e064b906036f3840adca72b1c145a4
#
_entry.id   d5e064b906036f3840adca72b1c145a4
#
_cell.length_a   1.000
_cell.length_b   1.000
_cell.length_c   1.000
_cell.angle_alpha   90.00
_cell.angle_beta   90.00
_cell.angle_gamma   90.00
#
_symmetry.space_group_name_H-M   'P 1'
#
loop_
_entity.id
_entity.type
_entity.pdbx_description
1 polymer ?
#
loop_
_entity_poly.entity_id
_entity_poly.type
_entity_poly.pdbx_seq_one_letter_code
_entity_poly.pdbx_strand_id
1 'polypeptide(L)'
;DYWADVDKFAERDFGSNTEAYQNNLDYYNKYGHAHAAKVGDKYSYDYYAHVLSTRAWASYGFNIGGLGITVGGEVGYAKLWREGLWRKGLFPDNSKGDSRKLDYLTYKAKGNFSYRFSAAHAVEANVVYMQEAPEFQSSFVSPRTRNTTTPGLSAERVLGVDASYNLRYGDFKARISGYYTRI
;
A
#
# COMPACT_ATOMS: atom_id res chain seq x y z
N ASP A 1 2.08 2.64 17.32
CA ASP A 1 3.03 2.28 18.37
C ASP A 1 2.75 0.87 18.86
N TYR A 2 3.77 0.01 18.83
CA TYR A 2 3.71 -1.33 19.42
C TYR A 2 4.42 -1.31 20.75
N TRP A 3 3.74 -1.82 21.78
CA TRP A 3 4.31 -2.02 23.10
C TRP A 3 4.69 -3.49 23.25
N ALA A 4 5.90 -3.78 23.65
CA ALA A 4 6.33 -5.12 24.00
C ALA A 4 6.46 -5.22 25.51
N ASP A 5 5.83 -6.21 26.10
CA ASP A 5 6.13 -6.63 27.48
C ASP A 5 7.47 -7.34 27.47
N VAL A 6 8.47 -6.66 28.01
CA VAL A 6 9.84 -7.22 28.13
C VAL A 6 9.95 -7.88 29.50
N ASP A 7 9.76 -9.19 29.53
CA ASP A 7 9.93 -9.99 30.73
C ASP A 7 11.31 -10.68 30.81
N LYS A 8 11.51 -11.49 31.82
CA LYS A 8 12.77 -12.25 32.02
C LYS A 8 13.09 -13.24 30.90
N PHE A 9 12.15 -13.53 30.01
CA PHE A 9 12.32 -14.42 28.87
C PHE A 9 12.62 -13.67 27.57
N ALA A 10 12.59 -12.33 27.58
CA ALA A 10 12.84 -11.52 26.39
C ALA A 10 14.22 -11.77 25.78
N GLU A 11 15.23 -12.01 26.59
CA GLU A 11 16.58 -12.37 26.11
C GLU A 11 16.59 -13.71 25.35
N ARG A 12 15.78 -14.67 25.79
CA ARG A 12 15.64 -15.96 25.12
C ARG A 12 14.86 -15.85 23.82
N ASP A 13 13.77 -15.08 23.81
CA ASP A 13 12.87 -14.98 22.69
C ASP A 13 13.40 -14.05 21.59
N PHE A 14 14.23 -13.08 21.96
CA PHE A 14 14.89 -12.14 21.05
C PHE A 14 16.39 -12.39 20.88
N GLY A 15 16.86 -13.54 21.33
CA GLY A 15 18.21 -14.03 21.14
C GLY A 15 19.21 -13.68 22.23
N SER A 16 20.44 -14.03 21.96
CA SER A 16 21.58 -13.82 22.83
C SER A 16 21.91 -12.33 22.97
N ASN A 17 22.82 -12.00 23.89
CA ASN A 17 23.46 -10.69 23.99
C ASN A 17 23.89 -10.10 22.63
N THR A 18 24.16 -10.97 21.65
CA THR A 18 24.51 -10.59 20.28
C THR A 18 23.37 -9.83 19.59
N GLU A 19 22.11 -10.25 19.75
CA GLU A 19 20.98 -9.53 19.16
C GLU A 19 20.62 -8.25 19.91
N ALA A 20 20.83 -8.21 21.20
CA ALA A 20 20.60 -7.02 21.99
C ALA A 20 21.50 -5.85 21.53
N TYR A 21 22.79 -6.07 21.22
CA TYR A 21 23.63 -5.02 20.64
C TYR A 21 23.31 -4.75 19.17
N GLN A 22 22.80 -5.75 18.44
CA GLN A 22 22.45 -5.61 17.04
C GLN A 22 21.22 -4.73 16.82
N ASN A 23 20.40 -4.51 17.83
CA ASN A 23 19.23 -3.63 17.72
C ASN A 23 19.61 -2.17 17.57
N ASN A 24 20.62 -1.70 18.29
CA ASN A 24 21.15 -0.33 18.19
C ASN A 24 22.66 -0.32 18.35
N LEU A 25 23.36 -0.56 17.27
CA LEU A 25 24.83 -0.65 17.24
C LEU A 25 25.49 0.67 17.65
N ASP A 26 24.91 1.82 17.33
CA ASP A 26 25.47 3.12 17.70
C ASP A 26 25.46 3.30 19.23
N TYR A 27 24.40 2.85 19.90
CA TYR A 27 24.34 2.85 21.36
C TYR A 27 25.38 1.91 21.96
N TYR A 28 25.46 0.68 21.44
CA TYR A 28 26.44 -0.30 21.89
C TYR A 28 27.88 0.19 21.73
N ASN A 29 28.21 0.75 20.58
CA ASN A 29 29.55 1.28 20.32
C ASN A 29 29.92 2.47 21.24
N LYS A 30 28.91 3.25 21.64
CA LYS A 30 29.12 4.40 22.52
C LYS A 30 29.31 4.02 23.99
N TYR A 31 28.57 3.02 24.47
CA TYR A 31 28.47 2.70 25.90
C TYR A 31 29.08 1.34 26.28
N GLY A 32 29.42 0.51 25.30
CA GLY A 32 30.02 -0.82 25.52
C GLY A 32 29.01 -1.88 25.99
N HIS A 33 27.74 -1.57 26.03
CA HIS A 33 26.68 -2.50 26.42
C HIS A 33 25.37 -2.19 25.66
N ALA A 34 24.49 -3.18 25.60
CA ALA A 34 23.17 -2.99 24.99
C ALA A 34 22.30 -2.05 25.82
N HIS A 35 21.39 -1.35 25.15
CA HIS A 35 20.37 -0.51 25.82
C HIS A 35 19.39 -1.39 26.59
N ALA A 36 19.34 -1.22 27.90
CA ALA A 36 18.31 -1.84 28.72
C ALA A 36 16.99 -1.05 28.58
N ALA A 37 16.06 -1.58 27.81
CA ALA A 37 14.77 -0.95 27.59
C ALA A 37 13.95 -0.89 28.87
N LYS A 38 13.31 0.24 29.12
CA LYS A 38 12.36 0.48 30.20
C LYS A 38 10.97 0.70 29.61
N VAL A 39 9.95 0.68 30.46
CA VAL A 39 8.60 1.03 30.03
C VAL A 39 8.58 2.43 29.40
N GLY A 40 8.10 2.52 28.17
CA GLY A 40 8.09 3.75 27.38
C GLY A 40 9.24 3.90 26.38
N ASP A 41 10.28 3.08 26.47
CA ASP A 41 11.39 3.11 25.51
C ASP A 41 11.02 2.41 24.21
N LYS A 42 11.59 2.90 23.12
CA LYS A 42 11.51 2.22 21.82
C LYS A 42 12.37 0.95 21.85
N TYR A 43 11.83 -0.13 21.33
CA TYR A 43 12.48 -1.44 21.33
C TYR A 43 12.48 -2.08 19.94
N SER A 44 13.51 -2.86 19.64
CA SER A 44 13.67 -3.66 18.44
C SER A 44 13.91 -2.89 17.14
N TYR A 45 13.13 -1.89 16.80
CA TYR A 45 13.31 -1.12 15.56
C TYR A 45 12.79 0.30 15.71
N ASP A 46 13.37 1.22 14.94
CA ASP A 46 12.90 2.60 14.82
C ASP A 46 13.17 3.09 13.39
N TYR A 47 12.11 3.45 12.68
CA TYR A 47 12.20 3.97 11.32
C TYR A 47 10.96 4.77 10.96
N TYR A 48 11.12 5.68 10.01
CA TYR A 48 10.01 6.34 9.34
C TYR A 48 9.73 5.70 7.98
N ALA A 49 8.46 5.52 7.70
CA ALA A 49 7.94 5.21 6.38
C ALA A 49 7.46 6.52 5.74
N HIS A 50 8.18 6.99 4.74
CA HIS A 50 7.81 8.18 4.01
C HIS A 50 7.03 7.79 2.75
N VAL A 51 5.83 8.34 2.62
CA VAL A 51 4.96 8.15 1.46
C VAL A 51 4.46 9.51 1.03
N LEU A 52 4.89 9.95 -0.15
CA LEU A 52 4.36 11.12 -0.82
C LEU A 52 3.48 10.66 -1.98
N SER A 53 2.25 11.14 -2.06
CA SER A 53 1.34 10.86 -3.19
C SER A 53 0.64 12.14 -3.60
N THR A 54 0.69 12.43 -4.90
CA THR A 54 -0.04 13.54 -5.51
C THR A 54 -0.87 13.00 -6.66
N ARG A 55 -2.10 13.48 -6.82
CA ARG A 55 -3.02 13.03 -7.86
C ARG A 55 -3.83 14.20 -8.40
N ALA A 56 -4.09 14.17 -9.70
CA ALA A 56 -5.06 15.01 -10.37
C ALA A 56 -6.04 14.14 -11.15
N TRP A 57 -7.32 14.45 -11.06
CA TRP A 57 -8.35 13.67 -11.73
C TRP A 57 -9.44 14.57 -12.34
N ALA A 58 -10.06 14.05 -13.37
CA ALA A 58 -11.24 14.65 -13.97
C ALA A 58 -12.21 13.55 -14.43
N SER A 59 -13.49 13.86 -14.43
CA SER A 59 -14.50 12.99 -15.00
C SER A 59 -15.57 13.82 -15.70
N TYR A 60 -16.16 13.23 -16.76
CA TYR A 60 -17.24 13.83 -17.51
C TYR A 60 -18.32 12.78 -17.78
N GLY A 61 -19.57 13.17 -17.59
CA GLY A 61 -20.71 12.33 -17.83
C GLY A 61 -21.74 13.05 -18.70
N PHE A 62 -22.40 12.30 -19.59
CA PHE A 62 -23.51 12.79 -20.39
C PHE A 62 -24.60 11.73 -20.54
N ASN A 63 -25.81 12.20 -20.77
CA ASN A 63 -26.99 11.36 -20.98
C ASN A 63 -27.73 11.82 -22.26
N ILE A 64 -28.07 10.86 -23.11
CA ILE A 64 -28.83 11.10 -24.35
C ILE A 64 -29.92 10.03 -24.44
N GLY A 65 -31.16 10.42 -24.27
CA GLY A 65 -32.29 9.47 -24.23
C GLY A 65 -32.09 8.47 -23.07
N GLY A 66 -32.10 7.17 -23.40
CA GLY A 66 -31.85 6.09 -22.43
C GLY A 66 -30.39 5.76 -22.16
N LEU A 67 -29.46 6.41 -22.90
CA LEU A 67 -27.99 6.16 -22.81
C LEU A 67 -27.34 7.11 -21.81
N GLY A 68 -26.61 6.57 -20.86
CA GLY A 68 -25.71 7.31 -19.98
C GLY A 68 -24.27 6.82 -20.16
N ILE A 69 -23.35 7.75 -20.29
CA ILE A 69 -21.91 7.47 -20.37
C ILE A 69 -21.17 8.39 -19.39
N THR A 70 -20.28 7.80 -18.61
CA THR A 70 -19.35 8.55 -17.78
C THR A 70 -17.95 8.05 -18.05
N VAL A 71 -17.02 8.96 -18.30
CA VAL A 71 -15.58 8.68 -18.42
C VAL A 71 -14.82 9.46 -17.38
N GLY A 72 -13.75 8.88 -16.87
CA GLY A 72 -12.89 9.56 -15.90
C GLY A 72 -11.44 9.12 -16.06
N GLY A 73 -10.55 10.03 -15.74
CA GLY A 73 -9.12 9.81 -15.74
C GLY A 73 -8.46 10.39 -14.51
N GLU A 74 -7.40 9.77 -14.06
CA GLU A 74 -6.54 10.21 -12.98
C GLU A 74 -5.09 10.00 -13.40
N VAL A 75 -4.24 10.93 -13.07
CA VAL A 75 -2.79 10.81 -13.17
C VAL A 75 -2.18 11.27 -11.87
N GLY A 76 -1.15 10.57 -11.43
CA GLY A 76 -0.50 10.88 -10.17
C GLY A 76 0.97 10.45 -10.14
N TYR A 77 1.60 10.82 -9.07
CA TYR A 77 2.97 10.46 -8.77
C TYR A 77 3.05 10.02 -7.31
N ALA A 78 3.72 8.90 -7.09
CA ALA A 78 3.99 8.40 -5.75
C ALA A 78 5.49 8.22 -5.54
N LYS A 79 5.95 8.60 -4.36
CA LYS A 79 7.34 8.43 -3.92
C LYS A 79 7.35 7.80 -2.55
N LEU A 80 8.15 6.76 -2.38
CA LEU A 80 8.27 6.01 -1.14
C LEU A 80 9.75 5.88 -0.78
N TRP A 81 10.05 6.03 0.51
CA TRP A 81 11.38 5.67 1.05
C TRP A 81 11.27 5.37 2.54
N ARG A 82 12.23 4.60 3.01
CA ARG A 82 12.42 4.32 4.42
C ARG A 82 13.55 5.18 4.96
N GLU A 83 13.39 5.72 6.16
CA GLU A 83 14.45 6.36 6.92
C GLU A 83 14.65 5.58 8.21
N GLY A 84 15.76 4.86 8.30
CA GLY A 84 16.13 4.12 9.50
C GLY A 84 16.76 5.03 10.53
N LEU A 85 16.24 5.02 11.76
CA LEU A 85 16.77 5.83 12.86
C LEU A 85 17.84 5.10 13.65
N TRP A 86 17.83 3.78 13.64
CA TRP A 86 18.80 2.94 14.32
C TRP A 86 19.71 2.20 13.34
N ARG A 87 21.01 2.13 13.70
CA ARG A 87 21.96 1.28 13.00
C ARG A 87 21.85 -0.13 13.56
N LYS A 88 21.47 -1.07 12.73
CA LYS A 88 21.37 -2.49 13.08
C LYS A 88 22.71 -3.17 12.92
N GLY A 89 23.13 -3.95 13.94
CA GLY A 89 24.41 -4.65 13.90
C GLY A 89 24.51 -5.70 12.78
N LEU A 90 23.38 -6.35 12.40
CA LEU A 90 23.32 -7.26 11.25
C LEU A 90 23.40 -6.55 9.90
N PHE A 91 23.09 -5.26 9.85
CA PHE A 91 23.05 -4.45 8.61
C PHE A 91 23.64 -3.06 8.88
N PRO A 92 24.91 -2.95 9.34
CA PRO A 92 25.46 -1.69 9.83
C PRO A 92 25.49 -0.59 8.77
N ASP A 93 25.69 -0.97 7.51
CA ASP A 93 25.81 -0.04 6.39
C ASP A 93 24.50 0.17 5.61
N ASN A 94 23.43 -0.55 5.99
CA ASN A 94 22.18 -0.57 5.23
C ASN A 94 20.92 -0.54 6.11
N SER A 95 20.97 0.08 7.26
CA SER A 95 19.85 0.12 8.20
C SER A 95 19.51 1.51 8.71
N LYS A 96 20.48 2.42 8.81
CA LYS A 96 20.31 3.80 9.26
C LYS A 96 20.34 4.77 8.09
N GLY A 97 19.55 5.85 8.21
CA GLY A 97 19.39 6.86 7.15
C GLY A 97 18.41 6.42 6.06
N ASP A 98 18.39 7.20 4.99
CA ASP A 98 17.46 7.02 3.86
C ASP A 98 17.79 5.78 3.04
N SER A 99 16.77 5.03 2.69
CA SER A 99 16.82 4.03 1.64
C SER A 99 16.86 4.69 0.26
N ARG A 100 17.04 3.87 -0.77
CA ARG A 100 16.72 4.27 -2.15
C ARG A 100 15.28 4.80 -2.19
N LYS A 101 15.08 5.94 -2.85
CA LYS A 101 13.75 6.50 -3.13
C LYS A 101 13.16 5.77 -4.33
N LEU A 102 11.91 5.31 -4.18
CA LEU A 102 11.16 4.60 -5.20
C LEU A 102 10.12 5.54 -5.75
N ASP A 103 10.16 5.76 -7.05
CA ASP A 103 9.33 6.71 -7.76
C ASP A 103 8.40 5.97 -8.72
N TYR A 104 7.10 6.29 -8.68
CA TYR A 104 6.08 5.65 -9.51
C TYR A 104 5.17 6.69 -10.14
N LEU A 105 4.97 6.55 -11.45
CA LEU A 105 3.84 7.18 -12.13
C LEU A 105 2.60 6.32 -11.86
N THR A 106 1.54 6.95 -11.40
CA THR A 106 0.24 6.30 -11.19
C THR A 106 -0.79 6.87 -12.16
N TYR A 107 -1.69 6.05 -12.63
CA TYR A 107 -2.79 6.50 -13.49
C TYR A 107 -3.99 5.57 -13.36
N LYS A 108 -5.17 6.13 -13.66
CA LYS A 108 -6.43 5.40 -13.69
C LYS A 108 -7.30 5.95 -14.82
N ALA A 109 -7.84 5.04 -15.60
CA ALA A 109 -8.90 5.33 -16.55
C ALA A 109 -10.14 4.51 -16.18
N LYS A 110 -11.30 5.14 -16.16
CA LYS A 110 -12.56 4.45 -15.88
C LYS A 110 -13.63 4.90 -16.88
N GLY A 111 -14.48 3.96 -17.24
CA GLY A 111 -15.66 4.19 -18.04
C GLY A 111 -16.87 3.51 -17.40
N ASN A 112 -17.99 4.19 -17.41
CA ASN A 112 -19.30 3.64 -17.10
C ASN A 112 -20.19 3.85 -18.30
N PHE A 113 -20.91 2.81 -18.65
CA PHE A 113 -21.95 2.81 -19.68
C PHE A 113 -23.23 2.30 -19.04
N SER A 114 -24.34 3.01 -19.27
CA SER A 114 -25.66 2.56 -18.86
C SER A 114 -26.65 2.77 -20.00
N TYR A 115 -27.52 1.81 -20.22
CA TYR A 115 -28.57 1.93 -21.21
C TYR A 115 -29.88 1.41 -20.65
N ARG A 116 -30.91 2.27 -20.72
CA ARG A 116 -32.26 1.94 -20.30
C ARG A 116 -33.13 1.69 -21.55
N PHE A 117 -33.47 0.43 -21.79
CA PHE A 117 -34.33 0.03 -22.89
C PHE A 117 -35.79 0.43 -22.67
N SER A 118 -36.23 0.38 -21.40
CA SER A 118 -37.59 0.71 -21.00
C SER A 118 -37.63 1.09 -19.51
N ALA A 119 -38.83 1.39 -18.99
CA ALA A 119 -39.01 1.61 -17.56
C ALA A 119 -38.61 0.38 -16.70
N ALA A 120 -38.69 -0.82 -17.29
CA ALA A 120 -38.41 -2.08 -16.58
C ALA A 120 -37.01 -2.63 -16.79
N HIS A 121 -36.30 -2.27 -17.84
CA HIS A 121 -35.07 -2.93 -18.28
C HIS A 121 -33.90 -1.96 -18.46
N ALA A 122 -32.78 -2.24 -17.84
CA ALA A 122 -31.53 -1.50 -18.01
C ALA A 122 -30.31 -2.43 -17.96
N VAL A 123 -29.29 -2.05 -18.71
CA VAL A 123 -27.93 -2.64 -18.58
C VAL A 123 -26.95 -1.57 -18.11
N GLU A 124 -25.93 -2.01 -17.41
CA GLU A 124 -24.80 -1.20 -16.99
C GLU A 124 -23.52 -1.99 -17.24
N ALA A 125 -22.47 -1.30 -17.66
CA ALA A 125 -21.13 -1.87 -17.77
C ALA A 125 -20.10 -0.86 -17.25
N ASN A 126 -19.09 -1.37 -16.55
CA ASN A 126 -17.99 -0.58 -16.04
C ASN A 126 -16.68 -1.18 -16.50
N VAL A 127 -15.72 -0.31 -16.77
CA VAL A 127 -14.33 -0.70 -17.00
C VAL A 127 -13.43 0.23 -16.21
N VAL A 128 -12.41 -0.34 -15.60
CA VAL A 128 -11.32 0.38 -14.96
C VAL A 128 -10.00 -0.23 -15.38
N TYR A 129 -9.05 0.63 -15.74
CA TYR A 129 -7.66 0.27 -15.92
C TYR A 129 -6.81 1.21 -15.10
N MET A 130 -5.94 0.67 -14.25
CA MET A 130 -5.13 1.49 -13.37
C MET A 130 -3.72 0.92 -13.18
N GLN A 131 -2.81 1.82 -12.87
CA GLN A 131 -1.47 1.53 -12.36
C GLN A 131 -1.28 2.27 -11.06
N GLU A 132 -0.93 1.54 -10.02
CA GLU A 132 -0.72 2.07 -8.67
C GLU A 132 0.70 1.74 -8.18
N ALA A 133 1.21 2.56 -7.26
CA ALA A 133 2.45 2.25 -6.57
C ALA A 133 2.22 1.07 -5.62
N PRO A 134 3.24 0.19 -5.44
CA PRO A 134 3.17 -0.86 -4.44
C PRO A 134 3.03 -0.28 -3.03
N GLU A 135 2.47 -1.05 -2.14
CA GLU A 135 2.42 -0.68 -0.72
C GLU A 135 3.84 -0.56 -0.14
N PHE A 136 3.99 0.35 0.84
CA PHE A 136 5.29 0.56 1.50
C PHE A 136 5.89 -0.74 2.06
N GLN A 137 5.07 -1.58 2.71
CA GLN A 137 5.54 -2.84 3.32
C GLN A 137 6.09 -3.81 2.27
N SER A 138 5.45 -3.90 1.11
CA SER A 138 5.87 -4.75 -0.01
C SER A 138 7.11 -4.21 -0.73
N SER A 139 7.39 -2.92 -0.57
CA SER A 139 8.51 -2.23 -1.22
C SER A 139 9.87 -2.55 -0.63
N PHE A 140 9.92 -3.14 0.57
CA PHE A 140 11.16 -3.47 1.27
C PHE A 140 11.16 -4.93 1.71
N VAL A 141 12.31 -5.58 1.59
CA VAL A 141 12.49 -6.99 2.01
C VAL A 141 12.21 -7.14 3.52
N SER A 142 12.66 -6.20 4.33
CA SER A 142 12.41 -6.16 5.77
C SER A 142 12.51 -4.72 6.27
N PRO A 143 11.43 -3.94 6.22
CA PRO A 143 11.48 -2.51 6.59
C PRO A 143 11.82 -2.27 8.06
N ARG A 144 11.64 -3.25 8.94
CA ARG A 144 12.03 -3.16 10.35
C ARG A 144 13.54 -3.21 10.56
N THR A 145 14.30 -3.82 9.63
CA THR A 145 15.71 -4.12 9.85
C THR A 145 16.66 -3.40 8.91
N ARG A 146 16.28 -3.17 7.64
CA ARG A 146 17.20 -2.68 6.62
C ARG A 146 16.53 -1.92 5.49
N ASN A 147 17.36 -1.19 4.72
CA ASN A 147 16.93 -0.34 3.61
C ASN A 147 16.82 -1.08 2.26
N THR A 148 17.00 -2.41 2.23
CA THR A 148 16.95 -3.21 1.00
C THR A 148 15.55 -3.19 0.41
N THR A 149 15.43 -2.69 -0.80
CA THR A 149 14.18 -2.73 -1.58
C THR A 149 13.93 -4.13 -2.14
N THR A 150 12.68 -4.50 -2.32
CA THR A 150 12.29 -5.78 -2.92
C THR A 150 12.73 -5.83 -4.38
N PRO A 151 13.54 -6.84 -4.78
CA PRO A 151 13.99 -6.97 -6.16
C PRO A 151 12.82 -7.20 -7.12
N GLY A 152 12.90 -6.57 -8.30
CA GLY A 152 11.89 -6.77 -9.35
C GLY A 152 10.53 -6.11 -9.07
N LEU A 153 10.39 -5.36 -7.98
CA LEU A 153 9.15 -4.68 -7.67
C LEU A 153 8.83 -3.62 -8.72
N SER A 154 7.63 -3.68 -9.25
CA SER A 154 7.09 -2.72 -10.21
C SER A 154 5.73 -2.19 -9.74
N ALA A 155 5.25 -1.14 -10.38
CA ALA A 155 3.89 -0.68 -10.17
C ALA A 155 2.87 -1.77 -10.53
N GLU A 156 1.84 -1.90 -9.72
CA GLU A 156 0.77 -2.86 -9.94
C GLU A 156 -0.19 -2.36 -11.00
N ARG A 157 -0.61 -3.25 -11.91
CA ARG A 157 -1.58 -2.94 -12.96
C ARG A 157 -2.82 -3.76 -12.78
N VAL A 158 -3.95 -3.11 -12.79
CA VAL A 158 -5.25 -3.77 -12.62
C VAL A 158 -6.17 -3.40 -13.77
N LEU A 159 -6.77 -4.42 -14.38
CA LEU A 159 -7.89 -4.29 -15.30
C LEU A 159 -9.13 -4.92 -14.63
N GLY A 160 -10.16 -4.11 -14.42
CA GLY A 160 -11.46 -4.56 -13.93
C GLY A 160 -12.55 -4.26 -14.95
N VAL A 161 -13.41 -5.22 -15.19
CA VAL A 161 -14.60 -5.06 -16.03
C VAL A 161 -15.78 -5.71 -15.32
N ASP A 162 -16.90 -5.04 -15.28
CA ASP A 162 -18.16 -5.62 -14.84
C ASP A 162 -19.30 -5.22 -15.75
N ALA A 163 -20.34 -6.06 -15.80
CA ALA A 163 -21.57 -5.78 -16.49
C ALA A 163 -22.75 -6.30 -15.68
N SER A 164 -23.87 -5.59 -15.72
CA SER A 164 -25.08 -5.96 -15.02
C SER A 164 -26.32 -5.68 -15.85
N TYR A 165 -27.30 -6.54 -15.65
CA TYR A 165 -28.65 -6.37 -16.14
C TYR A 165 -29.58 -6.14 -14.96
N ASN A 166 -30.38 -5.09 -15.04
CA ASN A 166 -31.34 -4.68 -14.02
C ASN A 166 -32.78 -4.83 -14.58
N LEU A 167 -33.62 -5.53 -13.82
CA LEU A 167 -35.03 -5.69 -14.08
C LEU A 167 -35.83 -5.05 -12.95
N ARG A 168 -36.86 -4.26 -13.33
CA ARG A 168 -37.84 -3.71 -12.40
C ARG A 168 -39.24 -3.90 -12.99
N TYR A 169 -40.07 -4.68 -12.30
CA TYR A 169 -41.46 -4.90 -12.71
C TYR A 169 -42.37 -4.79 -11.49
N GLY A 170 -43.13 -3.68 -11.39
CA GLY A 170 -43.86 -3.35 -10.18
C GLY A 170 -42.95 -3.27 -8.97
N ASP A 171 -43.27 -4.04 -7.93
CA ASP A 171 -42.45 -4.14 -6.70
C ASP A 171 -41.28 -5.12 -6.82
N PHE A 172 -41.24 -5.94 -7.88
CA PHE A 172 -40.19 -6.88 -8.13
C PHE A 172 -38.95 -6.19 -8.72
N LYS A 173 -37.78 -6.44 -8.12
CA LYS A 173 -36.47 -5.94 -8.58
C LYS A 173 -35.48 -7.09 -8.62
N ALA A 174 -34.80 -7.25 -9.74
CA ALA A 174 -33.71 -8.23 -9.89
C ALA A 174 -32.52 -7.61 -10.56
N ARG A 175 -31.33 -8.07 -10.20
CA ARG A 175 -30.05 -7.71 -10.83
C ARG A 175 -29.21 -8.96 -11.02
N ILE A 176 -28.66 -9.12 -12.22
CA ILE A 176 -27.66 -10.14 -12.53
C ILE A 176 -26.39 -9.40 -12.94
N SER A 177 -25.26 -9.78 -12.35
CA SER A 177 -23.99 -9.13 -12.62
C SER A 177 -22.90 -10.18 -12.87
N GLY A 178 -22.02 -9.88 -13.81
CA GLY A 178 -20.77 -10.60 -14.04
C GLY A 178 -19.58 -9.65 -13.94
N TYR A 179 -18.43 -10.12 -13.50
CA TYR A 179 -17.22 -9.33 -13.42
C TYR A 179 -15.97 -10.15 -13.80
N TYR A 180 -14.95 -9.43 -14.24
CA TYR A 180 -13.62 -9.94 -14.52
C TYR A 180 -12.57 -8.99 -13.97
N THR A 181 -11.56 -9.54 -13.30
CA THR A 181 -10.40 -8.76 -12.82
C THR A 181 -9.11 -9.47 -13.18
N ARG A 182 -8.15 -8.69 -13.67
CA ARG A 182 -6.77 -9.12 -13.94
C ARG A 182 -5.81 -8.16 -13.23
N ILE A 183 -4.87 -8.73 -12.50
CA ILE A 183 -3.76 -8.07 -11.82
C ILE A 183 -2.45 -8.45 -12.50
#